data_d3f10403e53556157ce02096b12f8e41
#
_entry.id   d3f10403e53556157ce02096b12f8e41
#
_cell.length_a   1.000
_cell.length_b   1.000
_cell.length_c   1.000
_cell.angle_alpha   90.00
_cell.angle_beta   90.00
_cell.angle_gamma   90.00
#
_symmetry.space_group_name_H-M   'P 1'
#
loop_
_entity.id
_entity.type
_entity.pdbx_description
1 polymer ?
#
loop_
_entity_poly.entity_id
_entity_poly.type
_entity_poly.pdbx_seq_one_letter_code
_entity_poly.pdbx_strand_id
1 'polypeptide(L)'
;MKYQDIKTPRGSIHVTPDMEAELTWNPNFKQKWWKRYSNTQKYIDSEVIRLCKSYTPHLTGMLILSSVLGTDVGSGTVKWIAPYAKAQYYMERKNVGNDPLRGPYWFERMKEVHGHAIISGARRVFASEK
;
A
#
# COMPACT_ATOMS: atom_id res chain seq x y z
N MET A 1 1.37 -15.41 -45.78
CA MET A 1 0.84 -14.81 -44.55
C MET A 1 1.89 -13.94 -43.89
N LYS A 2 1.62 -12.68 -43.78
CA LYS A 2 2.55 -11.79 -43.10
C LYS A 2 2.25 -11.81 -41.60
N TYR A 3 3.25 -12.17 -40.80
CA TYR A 3 3.14 -12.12 -39.34
C TYR A 3 3.38 -10.70 -38.89
N GLN A 4 2.52 -10.21 -38.01
CA GLN A 4 2.65 -8.87 -37.46
C GLN A 4 3.24 -8.93 -36.08
N ASP A 5 4.42 -8.35 -35.94
CA ASP A 5 5.00 -8.11 -34.62
C ASP A 5 4.46 -6.79 -34.10
N ILE A 6 3.81 -6.84 -32.97
CA ILE A 6 3.34 -5.64 -32.28
C ILE A 6 4.42 -5.22 -31.28
N LYS A 7 5.04 -4.09 -31.54
CA LYS A 7 6.08 -3.54 -30.65
C LYS A 7 5.55 -2.34 -29.88
N THR A 8 5.77 -2.35 -28.62
CA THR A 8 5.42 -1.25 -27.72
C THR A 8 6.62 -0.94 -26.81
N PRO A 9 6.66 0.23 -26.13
CA PRO A 9 7.70 0.47 -25.12
C PRO A 9 7.70 -0.54 -23.98
N ARG A 10 6.59 -1.21 -23.76
CA ARG A 10 6.42 -2.21 -22.68
C ARG A 10 6.95 -3.58 -23.06
N GLY A 11 6.94 -3.91 -24.33
CA GLY A 11 7.35 -5.23 -24.80
C GLY A 11 6.92 -5.47 -26.24
N SER A 12 7.04 -6.68 -26.69
CA SER A 12 6.66 -7.08 -28.04
C SER A 12 5.84 -8.37 -28.01
N ILE A 13 4.90 -8.47 -28.95
CA ILE A 13 4.10 -9.66 -29.17
C ILE A 13 4.50 -10.23 -30.54
N HIS A 14 4.98 -11.46 -30.54
CA HIS A 14 5.31 -12.19 -31.76
C HIS A 14 4.26 -13.23 -32.04
N VAL A 15 3.71 -13.23 -33.25
CA VAL A 15 2.74 -14.25 -33.67
C VAL A 15 3.43 -15.19 -34.62
N THR A 16 3.47 -16.47 -34.27
CA THR A 16 4.09 -17.51 -35.10
C THR A 16 3.12 -18.11 -36.13
N PRO A 17 3.63 -18.81 -37.15
CA PRO A 17 2.78 -19.51 -38.15
C PRO A 17 1.74 -20.45 -37.54
N ASP A 18 2.06 -21.07 -36.43
CA ASP A 18 1.19 -22.02 -35.74
C ASP A 18 0.15 -21.36 -34.84
N MET A 19 -0.02 -20.03 -34.97
CA MET A 19 -0.95 -19.20 -34.19
C MET A 19 -0.62 -19.16 -32.69
N GLU A 20 0.62 -19.37 -32.34
CA GLU A 20 1.12 -19.14 -30.99
C GLU A 20 1.54 -17.67 -30.86
N ALA A 21 1.16 -17.05 -29.78
CA ALA A 21 1.56 -15.68 -29.48
C ALA A 21 2.57 -15.70 -28.33
N GLU A 22 3.72 -15.08 -28.55
CA GLU A 22 4.74 -14.92 -27.51
C GLU A 22 4.82 -13.46 -27.10
N LEU A 23 4.67 -13.22 -25.80
CA LEU A 23 4.80 -11.90 -25.22
C LEU A 23 6.19 -11.74 -24.59
N THR A 24 6.98 -10.83 -25.14
CA THR A 24 8.31 -10.54 -24.61
C THR A 24 8.34 -9.14 -24.04
N TRP A 25 8.60 -9.04 -22.73
CA TRP A 25 8.72 -7.77 -22.04
C TRP A 25 10.10 -7.16 -22.28
N ASN A 26 10.14 -5.84 -22.42
CA ASN A 26 11.41 -5.12 -22.45
C ASN A 26 12.10 -5.29 -21.09
N PRO A 27 13.39 -5.68 -21.04
CA PRO A 27 14.09 -5.89 -19.76
C PRO A 27 14.05 -4.67 -18.86
N ASN A 28 14.21 -3.47 -19.43
CA ASN A 28 14.18 -2.22 -18.67
C ASN A 28 12.77 -1.86 -18.17
N PHE A 29 11.72 -2.31 -18.89
CA PHE A 29 10.35 -2.04 -18.48
C PHE A 29 10.01 -2.73 -17.17
N LYS A 30 10.34 -4.01 -17.03
CA LYS A 30 10.06 -4.79 -15.82
C LYS A 30 10.72 -4.18 -14.58
N GLN A 31 11.98 -3.77 -14.70
CA GLN A 31 12.72 -3.16 -13.59
C GLN A 31 12.15 -1.80 -13.21
N LYS A 32 11.81 -0.96 -14.18
CA LYS A 32 11.22 0.36 -13.93
C LYS A 32 9.87 0.24 -13.23
N TRP A 33 9.01 -0.66 -13.70
CA TRP A 33 7.70 -0.90 -13.08
C TRP A 33 7.84 -1.40 -11.67
N TRP A 34 8.72 -2.38 -11.47
CA TRP A 34 8.95 -2.94 -10.15
C TRP A 34 9.41 -1.88 -9.15
N LYS A 35 10.33 -1.02 -9.57
CA LYS A 35 10.83 0.08 -8.75
C LYS A 35 9.69 1.06 -8.40
N ARG A 36 8.88 1.42 -9.39
CA ARG A 36 7.73 2.32 -9.17
C ARG A 36 6.73 1.72 -8.20
N TYR A 37 6.37 0.46 -8.38
CA TYR A 37 5.45 -0.23 -7.47
C TYR A 37 6.03 -0.34 -6.07
N SER A 38 7.29 -0.71 -5.96
CA SER A 38 7.94 -0.85 -4.67
C SER A 38 7.96 0.47 -3.89
N ASN A 39 8.36 1.56 -4.54
CA ASN A 39 8.41 2.88 -3.89
C ASN A 39 7.01 3.40 -3.55
N THR A 40 6.05 3.19 -4.42
CA THR A 40 4.66 3.57 -4.18
C THR A 40 4.07 2.78 -3.01
N GLN A 41 4.33 1.47 -2.94
CA GLN A 41 3.86 0.63 -1.85
C GLN A 41 4.50 1.03 -0.51
N LYS A 42 5.79 1.34 -0.51
CA LYS A 42 6.45 1.86 0.69
C LYS A 42 5.83 3.17 1.16
N TYR A 43 5.50 4.05 0.24
CA TYR A 43 4.82 5.30 0.55
C TYR A 43 3.46 5.03 1.20
N ILE A 44 2.64 4.17 0.60
CA ILE A 44 1.30 3.84 1.10
C ILE A 44 1.39 3.25 2.50
N ASP A 45 2.24 2.25 2.70
CA ASP A 45 2.39 1.57 3.99
C ASP A 45 2.85 2.54 5.07
N SER A 46 3.81 3.40 4.76
CA SER A 46 4.33 4.41 5.69
C SER A 46 3.26 5.43 6.05
N GLU A 47 2.47 5.89 5.07
CA GLU A 47 1.40 6.86 5.31
C GLU A 47 0.26 6.27 6.13
N VAL A 48 -0.10 5.01 5.90
CA VAL A 48 -1.12 4.32 6.70
C VAL A 48 -0.68 4.26 8.15
N ILE A 49 0.57 3.85 8.41
CA ILE A 49 1.11 3.80 9.77
C ILE A 49 1.10 5.20 10.41
N ARG A 50 1.61 6.19 9.68
CA ARG A 50 1.71 7.56 10.18
C ARG A 50 0.34 8.17 10.55
N LEU A 51 -0.64 8.00 9.66
CA LEU A 51 -1.96 8.59 9.87
C LEU A 51 -2.79 7.81 10.90
N CYS A 52 -2.67 6.48 10.92
CA CYS A 52 -3.35 5.65 11.92
C CYS A 52 -2.87 5.95 13.33
N LYS A 53 -1.65 6.45 13.48
CA LYS A 53 -1.06 6.76 14.79
C LYS A 53 -1.95 7.70 15.62
N SER A 54 -2.57 8.68 14.98
CA SER A 54 -3.45 9.64 15.64
C SER A 54 -4.80 9.06 16.06
N TYR A 55 -5.23 7.98 15.40
CA TYR A 55 -6.53 7.33 15.65
C TYR A 55 -6.42 6.11 16.55
N THR A 56 -5.23 5.56 16.72
CA THR A 56 -4.99 4.36 17.55
C THR A 56 -5.01 4.71 19.03
N PRO A 57 -5.68 3.91 19.89
CA PRO A 57 -5.67 4.16 21.33
C PRO A 57 -4.25 4.21 21.90
N HIS A 58 -4.02 5.19 22.77
CA HIS A 58 -2.71 5.43 23.37
C HIS A 58 -2.81 5.37 24.89
N LEU A 59 -2.42 4.21 25.46
CA LEU A 59 -2.22 4.08 26.92
C LEU A 59 -0.73 4.17 27.25
N THR A 60 0.07 3.28 26.67
CA THR A 60 1.53 3.25 26.87
C THR A 60 2.30 3.47 25.57
N GLY A 61 1.60 3.62 24.44
CA GLY A 61 2.21 3.71 23.11
C GLY A 61 2.60 2.36 22.52
N MET A 62 2.40 1.27 23.23
CA MET A 62 2.78 -0.07 22.76
C MET A 62 1.95 -0.52 21.57
N LEU A 63 0.66 -0.20 21.54
CA LEU A 63 -0.21 -0.53 20.42
C LEU A 63 0.23 0.20 19.15
N ILE A 64 0.55 1.47 19.27
CA ILE A 64 1.07 2.28 18.15
C ILE A 64 2.40 1.71 17.66
N LEU A 65 3.31 1.43 18.59
CA LEU A 65 4.62 0.87 18.25
C LEU A 65 4.49 -0.51 17.59
N SER A 66 3.46 -1.28 17.94
CA SER A 66 3.26 -2.60 17.36
C SER A 66 3.00 -2.56 15.85
N SER A 67 2.45 -1.48 15.31
CA SER A 67 2.28 -1.31 13.87
C SER A 67 3.63 -1.16 13.16
N VAL A 68 4.56 -0.44 13.76
CA VAL A 68 5.90 -0.24 13.21
C VAL A 68 6.69 -1.55 13.25
N LEU A 69 6.64 -2.25 14.37
CA LEU A 69 7.37 -3.51 14.55
C LEU A 69 6.79 -4.66 13.74
N GLY A 70 5.45 -4.67 13.54
CA GLY A 70 4.76 -5.75 12.85
C GLY A 70 4.66 -5.56 11.34
N THR A 71 5.04 -4.40 10.82
CA THR A 71 4.89 -4.08 9.40
C THR A 71 6.24 -4.08 8.71
N ASP A 72 6.32 -4.84 7.61
CA ASP A 72 7.41 -4.73 6.65
C ASP A 72 6.96 -3.72 5.59
N VAL A 73 7.55 -2.52 5.62
CA VAL A 73 7.18 -1.42 4.72
C VAL A 73 7.53 -1.79 3.28
N GLY A 74 6.51 -1.73 2.42
CA GLY A 74 6.62 -2.15 1.03
C GLY A 74 5.96 -3.49 0.75
N SER A 75 5.51 -4.21 1.80
CA SER A 75 4.85 -5.52 1.65
C SER A 75 3.40 -5.43 1.21
N GLY A 76 2.76 -4.27 1.40
CA GLY A 76 1.33 -4.09 1.15
C GLY A 76 0.44 -4.48 2.31
N THR A 77 1.02 -4.89 3.43
CA THR A 77 0.27 -5.32 4.61
C THR A 77 0.77 -4.55 5.83
N VAL A 78 -0.13 -3.87 6.51
CA VAL A 78 0.16 -3.20 7.78
C VAL A 78 -0.43 -4.03 8.91
N LYS A 79 0.38 -4.39 9.90
CA LYS A 79 -0.01 -5.28 10.99
C LYS A 79 0.25 -4.65 12.34
N TRP A 80 -0.74 -4.74 13.23
CA TRP A 80 -0.60 -4.43 14.64
C TRP A 80 -0.41 -5.75 15.39
N ILE A 81 0.80 -6.01 15.86
CA ILE A 81 1.16 -7.31 16.44
C ILE A 81 0.92 -7.40 17.95
N ALA A 82 0.46 -6.33 18.59
CA ALA A 82 0.11 -6.40 20.01
C ALA A 82 -0.98 -7.45 20.24
N PRO A 83 -0.85 -8.31 21.26
CA PRO A 83 -1.83 -9.40 21.49
C PRO A 83 -3.26 -8.90 21.68
N TYR A 84 -3.44 -7.69 22.19
CA TYR A 84 -4.73 -7.07 22.44
C TYR A 84 -5.23 -6.18 21.29
N ALA A 85 -4.49 -6.10 20.18
CA ALA A 85 -4.81 -5.18 19.08
C ALA A 85 -6.20 -5.47 18.48
N LYS A 86 -6.51 -6.73 18.23
CA LYS A 86 -7.80 -7.15 17.67
C LYS A 86 -8.96 -6.76 18.59
N ALA A 87 -8.83 -7.01 19.87
CA ALA A 87 -9.84 -6.67 20.86
C ALA A 87 -10.06 -5.16 20.92
N GLN A 88 -8.97 -4.38 20.94
CA GLN A 88 -9.06 -2.93 20.97
C GLN A 88 -9.67 -2.36 19.68
N TYR A 89 -9.40 -2.98 18.55
CA TYR A 89 -9.92 -2.52 17.26
C TYR A 89 -11.44 -2.61 17.17
N TYR A 90 -12.02 -3.69 17.68
CA TYR A 90 -13.45 -3.93 17.57
C TYR A 90 -14.25 -3.52 18.81
N MET A 91 -13.57 -3.12 19.89
CA MET A 91 -14.25 -2.77 21.13
C MET A 91 -14.73 -1.32 21.11
N GLU A 92 -16.03 -1.12 21.17
CA GLU A 92 -16.59 0.20 21.36
C GLU A 92 -16.33 0.65 22.79
N ARG A 93 -15.62 1.77 22.92
CA ARG A 93 -15.36 2.38 24.22
C ARG A 93 -16.01 3.76 24.25
N LYS A 94 -16.78 4.00 25.29
CA LYS A 94 -17.26 5.34 25.60
C LYS A 94 -16.15 6.08 26.37
N ASN A 95 -15.67 7.16 25.76
CA ASN A 95 -14.77 8.14 26.40
C ASN A 95 -13.49 7.55 27.00
N VAL A 96 -12.58 7.12 26.15
CA VAL A 96 -11.24 6.75 26.59
C VAL A 96 -10.29 7.91 26.35
N GLY A 97 -9.96 8.63 27.42
CA GLY A 97 -9.03 9.73 27.36
C GLY A 97 -9.61 11.03 26.78
N ASN A 98 -8.75 12.03 26.67
CA ASN A 98 -9.13 13.38 26.23
C ASN A 98 -9.06 13.58 24.73
N ASP A 99 -8.73 12.54 23.96
CA ASP A 99 -8.59 12.66 22.52
C ASP A 99 -9.74 11.95 21.80
N PRO A 100 -10.67 12.72 21.18
CA PRO A 100 -11.83 12.13 20.51
C PRO A 100 -11.49 11.35 19.25
N LEU A 101 -10.28 11.51 18.69
CA LEU A 101 -9.86 10.76 17.51
C LEU A 101 -9.46 9.32 17.84
N ARG A 102 -8.96 9.08 19.04
CA ARG A 102 -8.47 7.78 19.45
C ARG A 102 -9.60 6.85 19.83
N GLY A 103 -9.56 5.61 19.35
CA GLY A 103 -10.60 4.63 19.62
C GLY A 103 -10.59 3.46 18.66
N PRO A 104 -11.69 2.67 18.64
CA PRO A 104 -11.79 1.52 17.76
C PRO A 104 -11.88 1.90 16.28
N TYR A 105 -11.72 0.93 15.42
CA TYR A 105 -11.79 1.10 13.97
C TYR A 105 -10.88 2.21 13.44
N TRP A 106 -9.68 2.30 13.99
CA TRP A 106 -8.76 3.41 13.66
C TRP A 106 -8.37 3.45 12.20
N PHE A 107 -8.20 2.29 11.55
CA PHE A 107 -7.86 2.25 10.13
C PHE A 107 -9.02 2.75 9.26
N GLU A 108 -10.23 2.27 9.51
CA GLU A 108 -11.40 2.66 8.71
C GLU A 108 -11.72 4.15 8.86
N ARG A 109 -11.63 4.68 10.08
CA ARG A 109 -11.85 6.10 10.34
C ARG A 109 -10.78 6.97 9.69
N MET A 110 -9.52 6.55 9.79
CA MET A 110 -8.42 7.22 9.10
C MET A 110 -8.64 7.21 7.59
N LYS A 111 -9.03 6.08 7.04
CA LYS A 111 -9.26 5.92 5.59
C LYS A 111 -10.36 6.85 5.08
N GLU A 112 -11.43 7.03 5.82
CA GLU A 112 -12.51 7.94 5.44
C GLU A 112 -12.04 9.39 5.32
N VAL A 113 -11.19 9.83 6.24
CA VAL A 113 -10.70 11.22 6.26
C VAL A 113 -9.52 11.42 5.34
N HIS A 114 -8.57 10.50 5.33
CA HIS A 114 -7.27 10.67 4.68
C HIS A 114 -7.05 9.79 3.45
N GLY A 115 -8.01 8.92 3.11
CA GLY A 115 -7.85 7.99 2.00
C GLY A 115 -7.52 8.67 0.68
N HIS A 116 -8.20 9.76 0.35
CA HIS A 116 -7.95 10.51 -0.88
C HIS A 116 -6.54 11.12 -0.90
N ALA A 117 -6.07 11.61 0.22
CA ALA A 117 -4.72 12.17 0.33
C ALA A 117 -3.65 11.10 0.11
N ILE A 118 -3.86 9.90 0.65
CA ILE A 118 -2.96 8.76 0.45
C ILE A 118 -2.91 8.37 -1.03
N ILE A 119 -4.06 8.24 -1.66
CA ILE A 119 -4.15 7.88 -3.09
C ILE A 119 -3.50 8.94 -3.97
N SER A 120 -3.77 10.21 -3.72
CA SER A 120 -3.17 11.33 -4.45
C SER A 120 -1.65 11.36 -4.31
N GLY A 121 -1.16 11.14 -3.08
CA GLY A 121 0.26 11.05 -2.81
C GLY A 121 0.92 9.85 -3.48
N ALA A 122 0.24 8.70 -3.47
CA ALA A 122 0.73 7.50 -4.14
C ALA A 122 0.86 7.70 -5.65
N ARG A 123 -0.11 8.37 -6.27
CA ARG A 123 -0.05 8.70 -7.69
C ARG A 123 1.14 9.62 -8.01
N ARG A 124 1.41 10.58 -7.14
CA ARG A 124 2.57 11.47 -7.30
C ARG A 124 3.89 10.73 -7.19
N VAL A 125 4.02 9.84 -6.23
CA VAL A 125 5.22 9.01 -6.05
C VAL A 125 5.42 8.12 -7.28
N PHE A 126 4.36 7.46 -7.73
CA PHE A 126 4.43 6.60 -8.91
C PHE A 126 4.84 7.39 -10.17
N ALA A 127 4.28 8.58 -10.36
CA ALA A 127 4.58 9.43 -11.51
C ALA A 127 5.98 10.04 -11.44
N SER A 128 6.52 10.29 -10.25
CA SER A 128 7.86 10.89 -10.08
C SER A 128 8.99 9.91 -10.38
N GLU A 129 8.73 8.62 -10.33
CA GLU A 129 9.71 7.58 -10.67
C GLU A 129 9.73 7.40 -12.18
N LYS A 130 10.67 8.02 -12.84
CA LYS A 130 10.89 7.91 -14.28
C LYS A 130 11.92 6.85 -14.62
#